data_690e9dff41fa32760709a6c882115848
#
_entry.id   690e9dff41fa32760709a6c882115848
#
_cell.length_a   1.000
_cell.length_b   1.000
_cell.length_c   1.000
_cell.angle_alpha   90.00
_cell.angle_beta   90.00
_cell.angle_gamma   90.00
#
_symmetry.space_group_name_H-M   'P 1'
#
loop_
_entity.id
_entity.type
_entity.pdbx_description
1 polymer ?
#
loop_
_entity_poly.entity_id
_entity_poly.type
_entity_poly.pdbx_seq_one_letter_code
_entity_poly.pdbx_strand_id
1 'polypeptide(L)'
;MYIEKINGPEDVKKLNIEEMTALAEEMRHALLKRASIHGGHFGPNFGMVEAIIALHYVFESPKDKMVFDVSHQTYPHKMLTGRKDAYLYEEHYDDVTGYSCPQESEHDHFTIGHTSTSISLACGLAKARDLRGESANVIAIIGDGSLSGGEALEGMDFAAELDSNMIIVVNDNDMSIAENHGGLYSNLKLLRETNGQAECNLFKAMGLDYVYVDHGNDLRELIGAFKQVKDSKKPVVVHINTLKGKGYKPAEEHKEEWHWHLPFDIETGKSHFPEVEDYSSVTCEYLIEKMKKDPTVVTITSGTPTILGFTQEKRKQAGRQFVDVGIAEETAVALASGIAKGGGKPVYGVYSSFIQRTYDQISQDLCIDGNPATIVVYTGSVFGMTDVTHLGLQDIPMLSNIPGLVYLAPTTKEEYLSMLDWSVEQKEMPVAIKLPGGDMISDGREVTKDWSQLNTYEVTEKGSKIALIGLGTFYSLALQTAEMLEKKGIHATVINPYYITGLDEGLLEKLKADHDTVVTLEDGILNGGFGEKIARFYGSSDMKVYNYGLKKEFLDRYDVNEVLKENHLTAEQIVNDVL
;
A
#
# COMPACT_ATOMS: atom_id res chain seq x y z
N MET A 1 29.82 -12.54 -18.73
CA MET A 1 28.37 -12.23 -18.85
C MET A 1 28.20 -10.84 -19.43
N TYR A 2 27.08 -10.57 -20.12
CA TYR A 2 26.81 -9.23 -20.66
C TYR A 2 26.47 -8.25 -19.53
N ILE A 3 25.68 -8.68 -18.54
CA ILE A 3 25.27 -7.81 -17.42
C ILE A 3 26.45 -7.20 -16.66
N GLU A 4 27.56 -7.93 -16.51
CA GLU A 4 28.77 -7.40 -15.84
C GLU A 4 29.36 -6.21 -16.59
N LYS A 5 29.17 -6.12 -17.91
CA LYS A 5 29.70 -5.07 -18.78
C LYS A 5 28.79 -3.84 -18.84
N ILE A 6 27.55 -3.93 -18.34
CA ILE A 6 26.62 -2.81 -18.32
C ILE A 6 26.88 -1.97 -17.07
N ASN A 7 27.36 -0.74 -17.26
CA ASN A 7 27.56 0.24 -16.20
C ASN A 7 26.57 1.41 -16.30
N GLY A 8 25.88 1.52 -17.44
CA GLY A 8 24.86 2.52 -17.68
C GLY A 8 24.10 2.24 -18.98
N PRO A 9 23.04 3.02 -19.27
CA PRO A 9 22.21 2.83 -20.47
C PRO A 9 22.99 2.87 -21.79
N GLU A 10 24.09 3.62 -21.84
CA GLU A 10 24.94 3.74 -23.02
C GLU A 10 25.60 2.40 -23.43
N ASP A 11 25.79 1.50 -22.48
CA ASP A 11 26.35 0.18 -22.79
C ASP A 11 25.29 -0.72 -23.42
N VAL A 12 24.01 -0.57 -23.08
CA VAL A 12 22.90 -1.31 -23.72
C VAL A 12 22.82 -0.98 -25.21
N LYS A 13 23.04 0.28 -25.59
CA LYS A 13 22.97 0.76 -26.98
C LYS A 13 24.06 0.17 -27.89
N LYS A 14 25.11 -0.38 -27.33
CA LYS A 14 26.20 -1.03 -28.07
C LYS A 14 25.90 -2.49 -28.44
N LEU A 15 24.86 -3.07 -27.84
CA LEU A 15 24.51 -4.46 -28.03
C LEU A 15 23.66 -4.68 -29.28
N ASN A 16 23.85 -5.81 -29.94
CA ASN A 16 22.94 -6.30 -30.97
C ASN A 16 21.77 -7.08 -30.34
N ILE A 17 20.81 -7.51 -31.16
CA ILE A 17 19.59 -8.18 -30.67
C ILE A 17 19.91 -9.49 -29.93
N GLU A 18 20.83 -10.29 -30.46
CA GLU A 18 21.23 -11.58 -29.87
C GLU A 18 21.92 -11.36 -28.51
N GLU A 19 22.75 -10.33 -28.40
CA GLU A 19 23.40 -9.94 -27.14
C GLU A 19 22.40 -9.39 -26.12
N MET A 20 21.42 -8.59 -26.54
CA MET A 20 20.34 -8.10 -25.68
C MET A 20 19.43 -9.23 -25.20
N THR A 21 19.19 -10.25 -26.04
CA THR A 21 18.44 -11.45 -25.63
C THR A 21 19.21 -12.24 -24.56
N ALA A 22 20.52 -12.40 -24.75
CA ALA A 22 21.36 -13.03 -23.73
C ALA A 22 21.40 -12.20 -22.43
N LEU A 23 21.47 -10.87 -22.52
CA LEU A 23 21.40 -9.97 -21.37
C LEU A 23 20.08 -10.15 -20.61
N ALA A 24 18.94 -10.26 -21.31
CA ALA A 24 17.64 -10.48 -20.68
C ALA A 24 17.59 -11.76 -19.85
N GLU A 25 18.16 -12.85 -20.36
CA GLU A 25 18.24 -14.13 -19.62
C GLU A 25 19.18 -14.04 -18.41
N GLU A 26 20.33 -13.37 -18.55
CA GLU A 26 21.25 -13.12 -17.44
C GLU A 26 20.59 -12.28 -16.33
N MET A 27 19.83 -11.25 -16.70
CA MET A 27 19.07 -10.40 -15.75
C MET A 27 18.02 -11.21 -15.01
N ARG A 28 17.23 -12.06 -15.71
CA ARG A 28 16.25 -12.95 -15.06
C ARG A 28 16.88 -13.92 -14.09
N HIS A 29 18.02 -14.49 -14.46
CA HIS A 29 18.75 -15.40 -13.58
C HIS A 29 19.19 -14.68 -12.27
N ALA A 30 19.72 -13.46 -12.39
CA ALA A 30 20.09 -12.64 -11.24
C ALA A 30 18.87 -12.29 -10.37
N LEU A 31 17.76 -11.87 -10.99
CA LEU A 31 16.51 -11.58 -10.31
C LEU A 31 15.95 -12.80 -9.58
N LEU A 32 15.98 -13.97 -10.20
CA LEU A 32 15.53 -15.23 -9.60
C LEU A 32 16.34 -15.58 -8.36
N LYS A 33 17.67 -15.52 -8.49
CA LYS A 33 18.58 -15.77 -7.36
C LYS A 33 18.33 -14.80 -6.22
N ARG A 34 18.28 -13.50 -6.51
CA ARG A 34 18.01 -12.48 -5.49
C ARG A 34 16.65 -12.69 -4.80
N ALA A 35 15.59 -12.88 -5.57
CA ALA A 35 14.25 -13.08 -5.03
C ALA A 35 14.14 -14.34 -4.17
N SER A 36 14.85 -15.42 -4.50
CA SER A 36 14.84 -16.64 -3.67
C SER A 36 15.47 -16.45 -2.30
N ILE A 37 16.42 -15.52 -2.15
CA ILE A 37 17.14 -15.24 -0.90
C ILE A 37 16.51 -14.07 -0.15
N HIS A 38 16.15 -12.99 -0.85
CA HIS A 38 15.74 -11.72 -0.26
C HIS A 38 14.21 -11.50 -0.32
N GLY A 39 13.50 -12.18 -1.23
CA GLY A 39 12.09 -11.89 -1.54
C GLY A 39 11.91 -10.62 -2.38
N GLY A 40 10.67 -10.16 -2.50
CA GLY A 40 10.29 -8.92 -3.19
C GLY A 40 9.32 -9.12 -4.35
N HIS A 41 9.13 -8.07 -5.17
CA HIS A 41 8.25 -8.11 -6.33
C HIS A 41 8.86 -8.98 -7.44
N PHE A 42 8.14 -10.04 -7.80
CA PHE A 42 8.63 -11.07 -8.72
C PHE A 42 8.05 -10.93 -10.13
N GLY A 43 6.76 -11.28 -10.28
CA GLY A 43 6.10 -11.34 -11.58
C GLY A 43 6.19 -10.07 -12.43
N PRO A 44 5.97 -8.87 -11.85
CA PRO A 44 6.10 -7.60 -12.56
C PRO A 44 7.49 -7.37 -13.17
N ASN A 45 8.56 -7.68 -12.43
CA ASN A 45 9.93 -7.50 -12.90
C ASN A 45 10.30 -8.45 -14.04
N PHE A 46 9.92 -9.73 -13.90
CA PHE A 46 10.20 -10.77 -14.90
C PHE A 46 9.49 -10.51 -16.23
N GLY A 47 8.28 -9.96 -16.18
CA GLY A 47 7.50 -9.60 -17.37
C GLY A 47 8.05 -8.40 -18.13
N MET A 48 8.79 -7.50 -17.47
CA MET A 48 9.22 -6.21 -18.03
C MET A 48 10.67 -6.17 -18.51
N VAL A 49 11.44 -7.24 -18.39
CA VAL A 49 12.88 -7.25 -18.70
C VAL A 49 13.16 -6.75 -20.11
N GLU A 50 12.54 -7.33 -21.15
CA GLU A 50 12.75 -6.92 -22.54
C GLU A 50 12.26 -5.51 -22.82
N ALA A 51 11.11 -5.13 -22.24
CA ALA A 51 10.56 -3.79 -22.43
C ALA A 51 11.50 -2.71 -21.87
N ILE A 52 12.10 -2.97 -20.70
CA ILE A 52 13.06 -2.04 -20.07
C ILE A 52 14.38 -2.01 -20.85
N ILE A 53 14.90 -3.13 -21.34
CA ILE A 53 16.07 -3.16 -22.23
C ILE A 53 15.78 -2.33 -23.50
N ALA A 54 14.63 -2.54 -24.13
CA ALA A 54 14.24 -1.81 -25.34
C ALA A 54 14.07 -0.29 -25.10
N LEU A 55 13.50 0.09 -23.95
CA LEU A 55 13.40 1.51 -23.54
C LEU A 55 14.79 2.16 -23.44
N HIS A 56 15.74 1.54 -22.73
CA HIS A 56 17.10 2.04 -22.60
C HIS A 56 17.91 1.97 -23.90
N TYR A 57 17.58 1.05 -24.80
CA TYR A 57 18.19 1.00 -26.12
C TYR A 57 17.74 2.15 -27.02
N VAL A 58 16.47 2.55 -26.95
CA VAL A 58 15.88 3.58 -27.84
C VAL A 58 16.02 5.00 -27.30
N PHE A 59 15.75 5.20 -26.01
CA PHE A 59 15.70 6.53 -25.38
C PHE A 59 17.00 6.90 -24.66
N GLU A 60 17.18 8.19 -24.40
CA GLU A 60 18.40 8.78 -23.83
C GLU A 60 18.21 9.10 -22.34
N SER A 61 18.10 8.08 -21.47
CA SER A 61 17.99 8.32 -20.03
C SER A 61 19.33 8.81 -19.45
N PRO A 62 19.39 9.83 -18.56
CA PRO A 62 18.27 10.50 -17.89
C PRO A 62 17.70 11.73 -18.63
N LYS A 63 18.19 12.05 -19.83
CA LYS A 63 17.67 13.17 -20.62
C LYS A 63 16.21 12.96 -20.99
N ASP A 64 15.88 11.82 -21.60
CA ASP A 64 14.50 11.38 -21.78
C ASP A 64 13.99 10.88 -20.41
N LYS A 65 12.80 11.32 -20.01
CA LYS A 65 12.26 11.10 -18.68
C LYS A 65 11.36 9.87 -18.64
N MET A 66 11.72 8.88 -17.85
CA MET A 66 10.91 7.67 -17.63
C MET A 66 10.27 7.73 -16.24
N VAL A 67 8.94 7.62 -16.18
CA VAL A 67 8.16 7.60 -14.94
C VAL A 67 7.45 6.25 -14.84
N PHE A 68 7.86 5.43 -13.89
CA PHE A 68 7.32 4.09 -13.67
C PHE A 68 6.18 4.15 -12.66
N ASP A 69 4.99 3.72 -13.06
CA ASP A 69 3.84 3.61 -12.16
C ASP A 69 4.08 2.54 -11.09
N VAL A 70 3.68 2.76 -9.84
CA VAL A 70 4.05 1.93 -8.69
C VAL A 70 5.56 1.80 -8.52
N SER A 71 6.25 1.62 -9.62
CA SER A 71 7.69 1.42 -9.79
C SER A 71 8.27 0.11 -9.21
N HIS A 72 7.41 -0.79 -8.76
CA HIS A 72 7.80 -2.13 -8.27
C HIS A 72 8.38 -3.05 -9.36
N GLN A 73 8.26 -2.69 -10.64
CA GLN A 73 8.81 -3.38 -11.81
C GLN A 73 10.15 -2.79 -12.27
N THR A 74 10.81 -1.96 -11.45
CA THR A 74 12.03 -1.22 -11.84
C THR A 74 13.34 -1.97 -11.58
N TYR A 75 13.33 -3.20 -11.12
CA TYR A 75 14.59 -3.93 -10.88
C TYR A 75 15.45 -4.04 -12.14
N PRO A 76 14.91 -4.40 -13.33
CA PRO A 76 15.68 -4.34 -14.56
C PRO A 76 16.20 -2.94 -14.91
N HIS A 77 15.41 -1.89 -14.66
CA HIS A 77 15.84 -0.51 -14.84
C HIS A 77 17.04 -0.16 -13.94
N LYS A 78 16.99 -0.53 -12.66
CA LYS A 78 18.09 -0.32 -11.71
C LYS A 78 19.36 -1.07 -12.14
N MET A 79 19.21 -2.31 -12.63
CA MET A 79 20.34 -3.09 -13.14
C MET A 79 21.03 -2.40 -14.34
N LEU A 80 20.28 -1.72 -15.20
CA LEU A 80 20.82 -1.03 -16.38
C LEU A 80 21.29 0.41 -16.12
N THR A 81 21.03 0.95 -14.93
CA THR A 81 21.34 2.33 -14.54
C THR A 81 22.34 2.41 -13.38
N GLY A 82 23.33 1.51 -13.37
CA GLY A 82 24.49 1.56 -12.48
C GLY A 82 24.31 0.85 -11.13
N ARG A 83 23.16 0.20 -10.88
CA ARG A 83 22.85 -0.47 -9.60
C ARG A 83 22.79 -2.00 -9.71
N LYS A 84 23.45 -2.58 -10.72
CA LYS A 84 23.42 -4.03 -10.98
C LYS A 84 23.97 -4.86 -9.81
N ASP A 85 24.93 -4.35 -9.06
CA ASP A 85 25.58 -5.06 -7.96
C ASP A 85 24.58 -5.45 -6.88
N ALA A 86 23.56 -4.61 -6.64
CA ALA A 86 22.44 -4.92 -5.75
C ALA A 86 21.53 -6.08 -6.22
N TYR A 87 21.82 -6.67 -7.37
CA TYR A 87 21.11 -7.83 -7.91
C TYR A 87 22.04 -9.01 -8.19
N LEU A 88 23.34 -8.77 -8.29
CA LEU A 88 24.34 -9.79 -8.61
C LEU A 88 25.01 -10.35 -7.35
N TYR A 89 25.19 -9.54 -6.31
CA TYR A 89 25.95 -9.89 -5.12
C TYR A 89 25.09 -9.76 -3.88
N GLU A 90 25.07 -10.81 -3.06
CA GLU A 90 24.19 -10.93 -1.89
C GLU A 90 24.45 -9.83 -0.84
N GLU A 91 25.71 -9.45 -0.63
CA GLU A 91 26.11 -8.39 0.27
C GLU A 91 25.61 -6.99 -0.11
N HIS A 92 25.08 -6.82 -1.32
CA HIS A 92 24.55 -5.57 -1.87
C HIS A 92 23.03 -5.54 -2.03
N TYR A 93 22.31 -6.63 -1.67
CA TYR A 93 20.87 -6.74 -1.91
C TYR A 93 20.04 -5.64 -1.25
N ASP A 94 20.53 -5.07 -0.13
CA ASP A 94 19.87 -4.00 0.61
C ASP A 94 20.30 -2.58 0.21
N ASP A 95 21.25 -2.44 -0.73
CA ASP A 95 21.76 -1.13 -1.17
C ASP A 95 20.72 -0.32 -1.97
N VAL A 96 19.64 -0.95 -2.44
CA VAL A 96 18.59 -0.32 -3.23
C VAL A 96 17.19 -0.60 -2.65
N THR A 97 16.29 0.36 -2.86
CA THR A 97 14.87 0.14 -2.54
C THR A 97 14.19 -0.78 -3.55
N GLY A 98 13.01 -1.30 -3.22
CA GLY A 98 12.15 -2.03 -4.14
C GLY A 98 11.41 -1.15 -5.16
N TYR A 99 11.64 0.19 -5.13
CA TYR A 99 10.90 1.19 -5.89
C TYR A 99 11.85 2.23 -6.51
N SER A 100 11.32 3.06 -7.42
CA SER A 100 12.06 4.21 -7.95
C SER A 100 12.44 5.18 -6.83
N CYS A 101 13.70 5.62 -6.83
CA CYS A 101 14.26 6.44 -5.76
C CYS A 101 15.28 7.45 -6.31
N PRO A 102 14.94 8.75 -6.40
CA PRO A 102 15.85 9.79 -6.90
C PRO A 102 17.14 9.92 -6.08
N GLN A 103 17.15 9.49 -4.83
CA GLN A 103 18.34 9.50 -3.99
C GLN A 103 19.35 8.42 -4.39
N GLU A 104 18.91 7.38 -5.10
CA GLU A 104 19.78 6.32 -5.60
C GLU A 104 20.38 6.66 -6.97
N SER A 105 19.62 7.34 -7.83
CA SER A 105 20.04 7.56 -9.23
C SER A 105 19.33 8.73 -9.89
N GLU A 106 20.06 9.49 -10.73
CA GLU A 106 19.51 10.53 -11.60
C GLU A 106 18.54 10.01 -12.68
N HIS A 107 18.51 8.70 -12.90
CA HIS A 107 17.58 8.03 -13.82
C HIS A 107 16.18 7.84 -13.21
N ASP A 108 16.04 7.97 -11.90
CA ASP A 108 14.78 7.90 -11.16
C ASP A 108 14.30 9.33 -10.89
N HIS A 109 13.08 9.70 -11.33
CA HIS A 109 12.62 11.08 -11.25
C HIS A 109 11.71 11.35 -10.05
N PHE A 110 11.04 10.30 -9.53
CA PHE A 110 10.12 10.38 -8.40
C PHE A 110 10.27 9.14 -7.51
N THR A 111 10.05 9.32 -6.21
CA THR A 111 9.79 8.19 -5.31
C THR A 111 8.32 7.80 -5.48
N ILE A 112 8.06 6.63 -6.07
CA ILE A 112 6.71 6.15 -6.37
C ILE A 112 6.58 4.75 -5.79
N GLY A 113 5.47 4.47 -5.11
CA GLY A 113 5.06 3.15 -4.65
C GLY A 113 3.55 2.97 -4.76
N HIS A 114 2.80 4.07 -4.92
CA HIS A 114 1.38 4.05 -5.18
C HIS A 114 1.08 3.96 -6.68
N THR A 115 -0.05 3.36 -7.00
CA THR A 115 -0.54 3.15 -8.36
C THR A 115 -1.10 4.43 -9.00
N SER A 116 -1.25 4.43 -10.33
CA SER A 116 -2.06 5.37 -11.12
C SER A 116 -1.49 6.78 -11.28
N THR A 117 -0.34 7.12 -10.68
CA THR A 117 0.19 8.50 -10.63
C THR A 117 1.14 8.84 -11.77
N SER A 118 1.71 7.82 -12.46
CA SER A 118 2.80 8.02 -13.42
C SER A 118 2.43 8.91 -14.59
N ILE A 119 1.21 8.82 -15.11
CA ILE A 119 0.75 9.59 -16.26
C ILE A 119 0.67 11.08 -15.89
N SER A 120 0.05 11.41 -14.76
CA SER A 120 -0.07 12.80 -14.27
C SER A 120 1.30 13.41 -13.99
N LEU A 121 2.20 12.68 -13.34
CA LEU A 121 3.57 13.11 -13.08
C LEU A 121 4.36 13.36 -14.39
N ALA A 122 4.22 12.46 -15.36
CA ALA A 122 4.84 12.59 -16.67
C ALA A 122 4.26 13.78 -17.46
N CYS A 123 2.95 14.02 -17.40
CA CYS A 123 2.33 15.22 -17.97
C CYS A 123 2.94 16.50 -17.39
N GLY A 124 3.17 16.53 -16.07
CA GLY A 124 3.86 17.64 -15.40
C GLY A 124 5.28 17.87 -15.93
N LEU A 125 6.06 16.78 -16.12
CA LEU A 125 7.39 16.85 -16.72
C LEU A 125 7.35 17.33 -18.18
N ALA A 126 6.40 16.83 -18.98
CA ALA A 126 6.22 17.26 -20.37
C ALA A 126 5.88 18.76 -20.43
N LYS A 127 4.96 19.23 -19.61
CA LYS A 127 4.60 20.64 -19.52
C LYS A 127 5.78 21.51 -19.12
N ALA A 128 6.57 21.10 -18.13
CA ALA A 128 7.76 21.83 -17.69
C ALA A 128 8.83 21.91 -18.80
N ARG A 129 9.07 20.79 -19.52
CA ARG A 129 9.95 20.73 -20.70
C ARG A 129 9.52 21.74 -21.78
N ASP A 130 8.23 21.75 -22.12
CA ASP A 130 7.68 22.63 -23.17
C ASP A 130 7.81 24.09 -22.79
N LEU A 131 7.54 24.47 -21.55
CA LEU A 131 7.71 25.84 -21.06
C LEU A 131 9.18 26.31 -21.09
N ARG A 132 10.14 25.40 -20.97
CA ARG A 132 11.57 25.71 -21.08
C ARG A 132 12.07 25.68 -22.53
N GLY A 133 11.22 25.28 -23.48
CA GLY A 133 11.62 25.14 -24.90
C GLY A 133 12.64 24.01 -25.12
N GLU A 134 12.65 23.01 -24.23
CA GLU A 134 13.54 21.86 -24.32
C GLU A 134 12.92 20.75 -25.19
N SER A 135 13.77 19.87 -25.71
CA SER A 135 13.33 18.67 -26.43
C SER A 135 13.84 17.42 -25.72
N ALA A 136 12.95 16.69 -25.10
CA ALA A 136 13.22 15.35 -24.53
C ALA A 136 11.93 14.54 -24.64
N ASN A 137 12.05 13.24 -24.76
CA ASN A 137 10.88 12.37 -24.62
C ASN A 137 10.49 12.28 -23.16
N VAL A 138 9.18 12.24 -22.89
CA VAL A 138 8.63 11.94 -21.57
C VAL A 138 7.78 10.69 -21.68
N ILE A 139 8.10 9.68 -20.90
CA ILE A 139 7.54 8.35 -20.99
C ILE A 139 6.95 7.97 -19.63
N ALA A 140 5.62 7.77 -19.57
CA ALA A 140 4.97 7.09 -18.47
C ALA A 140 4.90 5.59 -18.76
N ILE A 141 5.24 4.74 -17.81
CA ILE A 141 5.13 3.29 -17.90
C ILE A 141 4.14 2.84 -16.84
N ILE A 142 2.98 2.34 -17.27
CA ILE A 142 1.89 1.96 -16.39
C ILE A 142 1.40 0.53 -16.67
N GLY A 143 1.14 -0.24 -15.62
CA GLY A 143 0.51 -1.55 -15.74
C GLY A 143 -1.00 -1.47 -15.95
N ASP A 144 -1.56 -2.49 -16.57
CA ASP A 144 -3.00 -2.61 -16.81
C ASP A 144 -3.83 -2.51 -15.52
N GLY A 145 -3.38 -3.12 -14.42
CA GLY A 145 -4.03 -3.00 -13.11
C GLY A 145 -4.17 -1.55 -12.63
N SER A 146 -3.13 -0.74 -12.79
CA SER A 146 -3.10 0.66 -12.36
C SER A 146 -3.98 1.59 -13.21
N LEU A 147 -4.35 1.18 -14.42
CA LEU A 147 -5.25 1.97 -15.29
C LEU A 147 -6.67 2.11 -14.72
N SER A 148 -7.08 1.27 -13.77
CA SER A 148 -8.40 1.39 -13.14
C SER A 148 -8.51 2.53 -12.13
N GLY A 149 -7.38 3.10 -11.71
CA GLY A 149 -7.38 4.23 -10.79
C GLY A 149 -7.87 5.52 -11.45
N GLY A 150 -8.65 6.32 -10.72
CA GLY A 150 -9.21 7.58 -11.23
C GLY A 150 -8.14 8.52 -11.75
N GLU A 151 -7.06 8.71 -11.00
CA GLU A 151 -5.95 9.58 -11.40
C GLU A 151 -5.29 9.17 -12.73
N ALA A 152 -5.20 7.86 -13.04
CA ALA A 152 -4.66 7.41 -14.32
C ALA A 152 -5.58 7.81 -15.48
N LEU A 153 -6.91 7.70 -15.29
CA LEU A 153 -7.90 8.13 -16.30
C LEU A 153 -7.89 9.65 -16.47
N GLU A 154 -7.85 10.40 -15.38
CA GLU A 154 -7.72 11.86 -15.39
C GLU A 154 -6.40 12.31 -16.06
N GLY A 155 -5.30 11.61 -15.76
CA GLY A 155 -4.01 11.85 -16.38
C GLY A 155 -4.00 11.58 -17.89
N MET A 156 -4.70 10.53 -18.36
CA MET A 156 -4.85 10.27 -19.81
C MET A 156 -5.72 11.32 -20.50
N ASP A 157 -6.81 11.75 -19.84
CA ASP A 157 -7.68 12.81 -20.34
C ASP A 157 -6.88 14.11 -20.52
N PHE A 158 -6.13 14.50 -19.49
CA PHE A 158 -5.25 15.67 -19.58
C PHE A 158 -4.11 15.50 -20.59
N ALA A 159 -3.54 14.28 -20.72
CA ALA A 159 -2.49 14.00 -21.70
C ALA A 159 -2.95 14.32 -23.14
N ALA A 160 -4.23 14.06 -23.45
CA ALA A 160 -4.79 14.36 -24.76
C ALA A 160 -4.82 15.87 -25.09
N GLU A 161 -4.82 16.75 -24.06
CA GLU A 161 -4.72 18.20 -24.22
C GLU A 161 -3.27 18.69 -24.46
N LEU A 162 -2.27 17.83 -24.24
CA LEU A 162 -0.87 18.17 -24.50
C LEU A 162 -0.61 18.10 -26.00
N ASP A 163 -0.39 19.23 -26.65
CA ASP A 163 0.01 19.28 -28.06
C ASP A 163 1.55 19.15 -28.22
N SER A 164 2.10 18.09 -27.59
CA SER A 164 3.54 17.83 -27.51
C SER A 164 3.87 16.37 -27.28
N ASN A 165 5.17 16.03 -27.22
CA ASN A 165 5.64 14.67 -26.96
C ASN A 165 5.25 14.20 -25.57
N MET A 166 4.47 13.12 -25.53
CA MET A 166 4.18 12.32 -24.33
C MET A 166 3.93 10.88 -24.77
N ILE A 167 4.65 9.94 -24.21
CA ILE A 167 4.53 8.50 -24.53
C ILE A 167 4.00 7.79 -23.30
N ILE A 168 2.90 7.04 -23.46
CA ILE A 168 2.31 6.24 -22.40
C ILE A 168 2.48 4.77 -22.77
N VAL A 169 3.37 4.08 -22.10
CA VAL A 169 3.56 2.63 -22.27
C VAL A 169 2.63 1.89 -21.34
N VAL A 170 1.62 1.26 -21.89
CA VAL A 170 0.67 0.42 -21.15
C VAL A 170 1.17 -1.02 -21.20
N ASN A 171 1.64 -1.52 -20.07
CA ASN A 171 2.05 -2.91 -19.90
C ASN A 171 0.83 -3.76 -19.51
N ASP A 172 0.26 -4.44 -20.50
CA ASP A 172 -0.90 -5.31 -20.33
C ASP A 172 -0.48 -6.77 -20.25
N ASN A 173 -0.71 -7.40 -19.11
CA ASN A 173 -0.46 -8.83 -18.89
C ASN A 173 -1.69 -9.56 -18.34
N ASP A 174 -2.86 -8.90 -18.41
CA ASP A 174 -4.17 -9.40 -17.97
C ASP A 174 -4.27 -9.69 -16.48
N MET A 175 -3.43 -9.01 -15.67
CA MET A 175 -3.37 -9.20 -14.22
C MET A 175 -2.97 -7.92 -13.49
N SER A 176 -3.72 -7.61 -12.42
CA SER A 176 -3.26 -6.74 -11.33
C SER A 176 -2.41 -7.55 -10.34
N ILE A 177 -2.61 -7.39 -9.02
CA ILE A 177 -2.17 -8.40 -8.05
C ILE A 177 -2.97 -9.68 -8.32
N ALA A 178 -4.28 -9.62 -8.22
CA ALA A 178 -5.25 -10.65 -8.61
C ALA A 178 -5.76 -10.44 -10.05
N GLU A 179 -6.82 -11.14 -10.43
CA GLU A 179 -7.50 -10.98 -11.71
C GLU A 179 -8.12 -9.58 -11.85
N ASN A 180 -8.08 -9.05 -13.05
CA ASN A 180 -8.66 -7.74 -13.38
C ASN A 180 -10.19 -7.82 -13.51
N HIS A 181 -10.89 -6.78 -13.02
CA HIS A 181 -12.35 -6.67 -13.07
C HIS A 181 -12.78 -5.31 -13.64
N GLY A 182 -13.82 -5.30 -14.48
CA GLY A 182 -14.44 -4.07 -14.98
C GLY A 182 -14.42 -3.90 -16.49
N GLY A 183 -15.14 -2.88 -16.99
CA GLY A 183 -15.33 -2.60 -18.41
C GLY A 183 -14.05 -2.20 -19.15
N LEU A 184 -13.12 -1.55 -18.46
CA LEU A 184 -11.79 -1.20 -18.99
C LEU A 184 -11.08 -2.45 -19.52
N TYR A 185 -11.05 -3.51 -18.72
CA TYR A 185 -10.34 -4.76 -19.05
C TYR A 185 -11.00 -5.55 -20.16
N SER A 186 -12.33 -5.41 -20.32
CA SER A 186 -13.03 -5.94 -21.50
C SER A 186 -12.55 -5.26 -22.77
N ASN A 187 -12.26 -3.96 -22.74
CA ASN A 187 -11.68 -3.25 -23.88
C ASN A 187 -10.22 -3.64 -24.14
N LEU A 188 -9.37 -3.72 -23.10
CA LEU A 188 -7.99 -4.21 -23.24
C LEU A 188 -7.96 -5.61 -23.84
N LYS A 189 -8.80 -6.51 -23.36
CA LYS A 189 -8.94 -7.87 -23.92
C LYS A 189 -9.32 -7.84 -25.40
N LEU A 190 -10.31 -7.02 -25.79
CA LEU A 190 -10.69 -6.86 -27.19
C LEU A 190 -9.53 -6.35 -28.04
N LEU A 191 -8.73 -5.41 -27.51
CA LEU A 191 -7.55 -4.91 -28.22
C LEU A 191 -6.47 -6.00 -28.38
N ARG A 192 -6.24 -6.84 -27.37
CA ARG A 192 -5.34 -7.99 -27.49
C ARG A 192 -5.85 -8.99 -28.54
N GLU A 193 -7.12 -9.39 -28.48
CA GLU A 193 -7.73 -10.36 -29.41
C GLU A 193 -7.78 -9.89 -30.87
N THR A 194 -7.72 -8.59 -31.10
CA THR A 194 -7.76 -7.98 -32.43
C THR A 194 -6.43 -7.37 -32.89
N ASN A 195 -5.33 -7.65 -32.18
CA ASN A 195 -4.01 -7.05 -32.44
C ASN A 195 -4.10 -5.51 -32.56
N GLY A 196 -4.84 -4.88 -31.65
CA GLY A 196 -5.03 -3.44 -31.62
C GLY A 196 -5.93 -2.84 -32.69
N GLN A 197 -6.60 -3.66 -33.54
CA GLN A 197 -7.37 -3.21 -34.69
C GLN A 197 -8.86 -2.95 -34.41
N ALA A 198 -9.34 -3.23 -33.18
CA ALA A 198 -10.73 -2.97 -32.85
C ALA A 198 -11.10 -1.49 -33.03
N GLU A 199 -12.30 -1.24 -33.60
CA GLU A 199 -12.84 0.13 -33.71
C GLU A 199 -13.11 0.73 -32.33
N CYS A 200 -13.63 -0.09 -31.39
CA CYS A 200 -13.78 0.32 -30.00
C CYS A 200 -12.44 0.27 -29.30
N ASN A 201 -11.80 1.42 -29.20
CA ASN A 201 -10.49 1.60 -28.57
C ASN A 201 -10.54 2.79 -27.63
N LEU A 202 -10.47 2.55 -26.32
CA LEU A 202 -10.54 3.57 -25.28
C LEU A 202 -9.51 4.69 -25.51
N PHE A 203 -8.28 4.35 -25.82
CA PHE A 203 -7.20 5.33 -25.98
C PHE A 203 -7.46 6.26 -27.16
N LYS A 204 -7.89 5.72 -28.29
CA LYS A 204 -8.27 6.51 -29.45
C LYS A 204 -9.50 7.38 -29.20
N ALA A 205 -10.48 6.84 -28.42
CA ALA A 205 -11.67 7.59 -28.05
C ALA A 205 -11.36 8.81 -27.16
N MET A 206 -10.27 8.74 -26.37
CA MET A 206 -9.75 9.85 -25.59
C MET A 206 -8.90 10.84 -26.41
N GLY A 207 -8.67 10.60 -27.70
CA GLY A 207 -7.88 11.48 -28.58
C GLY A 207 -6.39 11.18 -28.63
N LEU A 208 -5.95 10.05 -28.05
CA LEU A 208 -4.55 9.64 -28.04
C LEU A 208 -4.20 8.83 -29.31
N ASP A 209 -3.01 9.04 -29.85
CA ASP A 209 -2.45 8.13 -30.87
C ASP A 209 -2.17 6.76 -30.20
N TYR A 210 -2.21 5.69 -31.02
CA TYR A 210 -2.14 4.34 -30.47
C TYR A 210 -1.30 3.39 -31.33
N VAL A 211 -0.39 2.67 -30.67
CA VAL A 211 0.45 1.61 -31.24
C VAL A 211 0.26 0.34 -30.37
N TYR A 212 0.07 -0.80 -30.99
CA TYR A 212 -0.04 -2.09 -30.31
C TYR A 212 1.16 -2.99 -30.60
N VAL A 213 1.66 -3.69 -29.58
CA VAL A 213 2.74 -4.68 -29.68
C VAL A 213 2.24 -6.01 -29.11
N ASP A 214 2.00 -6.98 -29.98
CA ASP A 214 1.44 -8.27 -29.59
C ASP A 214 2.44 -9.12 -28.79
N HIS A 215 3.68 -9.15 -29.24
CA HIS A 215 4.74 -9.87 -28.55
C HIS A 215 5.58 -8.92 -27.69
N GLY A 216 4.98 -8.43 -26.59
CA GLY A 216 5.59 -7.45 -25.67
C GLY A 216 6.83 -7.95 -24.89
N ASN A 217 7.27 -9.17 -25.15
CA ASN A 217 8.55 -9.73 -24.72
C ASN A 217 9.48 -10.06 -25.91
N ASP A 218 9.21 -9.53 -27.10
CA ASP A 218 10.15 -9.59 -28.25
C ASP A 218 10.88 -8.25 -28.42
N LEU A 219 12.20 -8.26 -28.31
CA LEU A 219 13.05 -7.07 -28.40
C LEU A 219 12.94 -6.36 -29.76
N ARG A 220 12.73 -7.08 -30.86
CA ARG A 220 12.65 -6.49 -32.19
C ARG A 220 11.36 -5.70 -32.37
N GLU A 221 10.23 -6.29 -31.92
CA GLU A 221 8.92 -5.61 -31.96
C GLU A 221 8.89 -4.40 -31.03
N LEU A 222 9.39 -4.52 -29.81
CA LEU A 222 9.47 -3.42 -28.84
C LEU A 222 10.34 -2.26 -29.33
N ILE A 223 11.56 -2.56 -29.81
CA ILE A 223 12.47 -1.54 -30.35
C ILE A 223 11.85 -0.87 -31.58
N GLY A 224 11.16 -1.63 -32.45
CA GLY A 224 10.45 -1.09 -33.60
C GLY A 224 9.37 -0.08 -33.19
N ALA A 225 8.51 -0.47 -32.25
CA ALA A 225 7.43 0.36 -31.74
C ALA A 225 7.95 1.63 -31.01
N PHE A 226 8.97 1.49 -30.17
CA PHE A 226 9.54 2.65 -29.46
C PHE A 226 10.26 3.61 -30.41
N LYS A 227 10.95 3.12 -31.43
CA LYS A 227 11.53 3.97 -32.48
C LYS A 227 10.46 4.72 -33.28
N GLN A 228 9.31 4.09 -33.53
CA GLN A 228 8.19 4.72 -34.24
C GLN A 228 7.61 5.92 -33.48
N VAL A 229 7.56 5.85 -32.13
CA VAL A 229 6.96 6.90 -31.30
C VAL A 229 7.99 7.89 -30.72
N LYS A 230 9.28 7.58 -30.81
CA LYS A 230 10.34 8.49 -30.38
C LYS A 230 10.20 9.83 -31.09
N ASP A 231 10.31 10.93 -30.33
CA ASP A 231 10.17 12.30 -30.81
C ASP A 231 8.80 12.60 -31.47
N SER A 232 7.74 11.85 -31.08
CA SER A 232 6.37 12.13 -31.49
C SER A 232 5.99 13.59 -31.19
N LYS A 233 5.07 14.15 -31.97
CA LYS A 233 4.59 15.52 -31.76
C LYS A 233 3.26 15.61 -31.03
N LYS A 234 2.69 14.46 -30.71
CA LYS A 234 1.43 14.31 -29.99
C LYS A 234 1.54 13.18 -28.97
N PRO A 235 0.70 13.18 -27.97
CA PRO A 235 0.62 12.07 -27.02
C PRO A 235 0.25 10.75 -27.70
N VAL A 236 0.96 9.69 -27.34
CA VAL A 236 0.78 8.37 -27.97
C VAL A 236 0.82 7.27 -26.90
N VAL A 237 -0.10 6.31 -27.01
CA VAL A 237 -0.11 5.09 -26.21
C VAL A 237 0.61 3.97 -26.98
N VAL A 238 1.58 3.36 -26.34
CA VAL A 238 2.20 2.10 -26.78
C VAL A 238 1.69 0.98 -25.87
N HIS A 239 0.74 0.21 -26.36
CA HIS A 239 0.12 -0.89 -25.62
C HIS A 239 0.91 -2.17 -25.91
N ILE A 240 1.63 -2.68 -24.91
CA ILE A 240 2.46 -3.89 -25.03
C ILE A 240 1.80 -5.06 -24.28
N ASN A 241 1.66 -6.20 -24.95
CA ASN A 241 1.13 -7.44 -24.37
C ASN A 241 2.29 -8.29 -23.84
N THR A 242 2.45 -8.40 -22.51
CA THR A 242 3.58 -9.10 -21.89
C THR A 242 3.14 -10.32 -21.08
N LEU A 243 4.09 -11.21 -20.78
CA LEU A 243 3.87 -12.35 -19.89
C LEU A 243 4.40 -12.06 -18.49
N LYS A 244 3.50 -11.88 -17.52
CA LYS A 244 3.85 -11.71 -16.10
C LYS A 244 4.55 -12.98 -15.59
N GLY A 245 5.72 -12.81 -14.94
CA GLY A 245 6.49 -13.93 -14.41
C GLY A 245 7.34 -14.69 -15.44
N LYS A 246 7.48 -14.17 -16.68
CA LYS A 246 8.21 -14.81 -17.78
C LYS A 246 9.58 -15.35 -17.36
N GLY A 247 9.84 -16.62 -17.72
CA GLY A 247 11.12 -17.28 -17.45
C GLY A 247 11.18 -18.07 -16.14
N TYR A 248 10.09 -18.04 -15.34
CA TYR A 248 9.95 -18.91 -14.18
C TYR A 248 8.55 -19.54 -14.16
N LYS A 249 8.47 -20.82 -14.51
CA LYS A 249 7.20 -21.52 -14.74
C LYS A 249 6.17 -21.38 -13.61
N PRO A 250 6.53 -21.51 -12.31
CA PRO A 250 5.55 -21.30 -11.23
C PRO A 250 4.91 -19.90 -11.27
N ALA A 251 5.69 -18.86 -11.60
CA ALA A 251 5.18 -17.49 -11.67
C ALA A 251 4.31 -17.22 -12.92
N GLU A 252 4.56 -17.92 -14.02
CA GLU A 252 3.72 -17.85 -15.22
C GLU A 252 2.35 -18.51 -15.00
N GLU A 253 2.32 -19.62 -14.22
CA GLU A 253 1.12 -20.42 -13.95
C GLU A 253 0.29 -19.85 -12.77
N HIS A 254 0.94 -19.25 -11.76
CA HIS A 254 0.33 -18.74 -10.53
C HIS A 254 0.60 -17.25 -10.34
N LYS A 255 0.18 -16.42 -11.29
CA LYS A 255 0.52 -15.00 -11.41
C LYS A 255 0.16 -14.13 -10.20
N GLU A 256 -0.89 -14.47 -9.44
CA GLU A 256 -1.31 -13.77 -8.21
C GLU A 256 -0.32 -14.04 -7.09
N GLU A 257 -0.03 -15.30 -6.79
CA GLU A 257 0.91 -15.73 -5.76
C GLU A 257 2.30 -15.13 -5.99
N TRP A 258 2.75 -15.09 -7.25
CA TRP A 258 4.06 -14.60 -7.65
C TRP A 258 4.10 -13.11 -7.99
N HIS A 259 3.11 -12.33 -7.60
CA HIS A 259 3.21 -10.87 -7.72
C HIS A 259 4.30 -10.33 -6.80
N TRP A 260 4.27 -10.74 -5.53
CA TRP A 260 5.30 -10.51 -4.52
C TRP A 260 5.52 -11.82 -3.75
N HIS A 261 6.76 -12.16 -3.42
CA HIS A 261 7.05 -13.43 -2.77
C HIS A 261 8.09 -13.26 -1.66
N LEU A 262 7.91 -13.99 -0.55
CA LEU A 262 8.93 -14.19 0.49
C LEU A 262 10.10 -15.01 -0.07
N PRO A 263 11.27 -15.03 0.59
CA PRO A 263 12.35 -15.97 0.28
C PRO A 263 11.85 -17.41 0.12
N PHE A 264 12.35 -18.10 -0.92
CA PHE A 264 11.81 -19.41 -1.35
C PHE A 264 12.87 -20.33 -1.96
N ASP A 265 12.57 -21.61 -1.99
CA ASP A 265 13.35 -22.62 -2.69
C ASP A 265 13.05 -22.57 -4.19
N ILE A 266 14.07 -22.38 -5.03
CA ILE A 266 13.92 -22.17 -6.48
C ILE A 266 13.32 -23.40 -7.20
N GLU A 267 13.64 -24.62 -6.74
CA GLU A 267 13.19 -25.84 -7.41
C GLU A 267 11.72 -26.15 -7.12
N THR A 268 11.28 -25.87 -5.90
CA THR A 268 9.93 -26.21 -5.43
C THR A 268 8.97 -25.02 -5.43
N GLY A 269 9.48 -23.79 -5.47
CA GLY A 269 8.70 -22.55 -5.31
C GLY A 269 8.19 -22.30 -3.89
N LYS A 270 8.50 -23.16 -2.93
CA LYS A 270 7.97 -23.05 -1.57
C LYS A 270 8.69 -21.99 -0.77
N SER A 271 7.92 -21.15 -0.07
CA SER A 271 8.45 -20.20 0.91
C SER A 271 9.23 -20.93 2.01
N HIS A 272 10.29 -20.28 2.50
CA HIS A 272 11.06 -20.74 3.68
C HIS A 272 10.32 -20.47 5.00
N PHE A 273 9.25 -19.68 4.97
CA PHE A 273 8.47 -19.30 6.14
C PHE A 273 7.16 -20.10 6.18
N PRO A 274 6.78 -20.63 7.36
CA PRO A 274 5.50 -21.31 7.51
C PRO A 274 4.34 -20.30 7.40
N GLU A 275 3.20 -20.77 6.94
CA GLU A 275 1.95 -20.03 7.10
C GLU A 275 1.59 -19.96 8.59
N VAL A 276 1.22 -18.77 9.06
CA VAL A 276 0.76 -18.52 10.43
C VAL A 276 -0.63 -17.87 10.39
N GLU A 277 -1.42 -18.12 11.42
CA GLU A 277 -2.70 -17.42 11.59
C GLU A 277 -2.43 -15.92 11.78
N ASP A 278 -3.10 -15.07 11.03
CA ASP A 278 -2.97 -13.62 11.06
C ASP A 278 -4.32 -12.93 11.00
N TYR A 279 -4.32 -11.58 11.08
CA TYR A 279 -5.55 -10.81 10.99
C TYR A 279 -6.28 -10.97 9.65
N SER A 280 -5.58 -11.25 8.55
CA SER A 280 -6.20 -11.48 7.25
C SER A 280 -6.99 -12.79 7.24
N SER A 281 -6.38 -13.87 7.72
CA SER A 281 -7.00 -15.20 7.76
C SER A 281 -8.23 -15.23 8.69
N VAL A 282 -8.13 -14.66 9.90
CA VAL A 282 -9.28 -14.64 10.84
C VAL A 282 -10.40 -13.72 10.35
N THR A 283 -10.08 -12.64 9.63
CA THR A 283 -11.08 -11.77 9.00
C THR A 283 -11.84 -12.52 7.91
N CYS A 284 -11.13 -13.23 7.05
CA CYS A 284 -11.73 -14.03 5.99
C CYS A 284 -12.67 -15.10 6.56
N GLU A 285 -12.22 -15.85 7.56
CA GLU A 285 -13.04 -16.89 8.18
C GLU A 285 -14.31 -16.32 8.79
N TYR A 286 -14.18 -15.23 9.55
CA TYR A 286 -15.34 -14.53 10.11
C TYR A 286 -16.33 -14.10 9.02
N LEU A 287 -15.84 -13.42 7.96
CA LEU A 287 -16.70 -12.89 6.91
C LEU A 287 -17.38 -14.00 6.10
N ILE A 288 -16.68 -15.09 5.76
CA ILE A 288 -17.27 -16.24 5.08
C ILE A 288 -18.38 -16.89 5.93
N GLU A 289 -18.16 -17.05 7.23
CA GLU A 289 -19.20 -17.60 8.11
C GLU A 289 -20.39 -16.64 8.29
N LYS A 290 -20.14 -15.33 8.28
CA LYS A 290 -21.19 -14.32 8.35
C LYS A 290 -22.02 -14.29 7.05
N MET A 291 -21.37 -14.35 5.88
CA MET A 291 -22.01 -14.38 4.56
C MET A 291 -22.93 -15.59 4.36
N LYS A 292 -22.57 -16.74 4.92
CA LYS A 292 -23.45 -17.95 4.88
C LYS A 292 -24.79 -17.73 5.59
N LYS A 293 -24.81 -16.86 6.59
CA LYS A 293 -25.98 -16.59 7.44
C LYS A 293 -26.75 -15.35 7.01
N ASP A 294 -26.05 -14.38 6.43
CA ASP A 294 -26.61 -13.09 6.04
C ASP A 294 -26.18 -12.73 4.60
N PRO A 295 -27.11 -12.80 3.62
CA PRO A 295 -26.82 -12.47 2.22
C PRO A 295 -26.59 -10.97 1.98
N THR A 296 -26.79 -10.10 2.97
CA THR A 296 -26.58 -8.65 2.87
C THR A 296 -25.16 -8.23 3.23
N VAL A 297 -24.35 -9.14 3.81
CA VAL A 297 -22.92 -8.88 4.08
C VAL A 297 -22.12 -8.91 2.77
N VAL A 298 -21.36 -7.85 2.51
CA VAL A 298 -20.55 -7.70 1.30
C VAL A 298 -19.14 -7.30 1.67
N THR A 299 -18.16 -8.06 1.20
CA THR A 299 -16.74 -7.70 1.33
C THR A 299 -16.28 -6.95 0.09
N ILE A 300 -15.61 -5.82 0.29
CA ILE A 300 -15.08 -4.97 -0.77
C ILE A 300 -13.55 -4.91 -0.64
N THR A 301 -12.87 -4.98 -1.78
CA THR A 301 -11.42 -4.72 -1.91
C THR A 301 -11.15 -3.82 -3.10
N SER A 302 -10.00 -3.15 -3.08
CA SER A 302 -9.50 -2.31 -4.16
C SER A 302 -8.21 -2.89 -4.75
N GLY A 303 -8.31 -4.04 -5.42
CA GLY A 303 -7.20 -4.73 -6.07
C GLY A 303 -6.28 -5.51 -5.12
N THR A 304 -6.62 -5.62 -3.83
CA THR A 304 -5.81 -6.28 -2.81
C THR A 304 -6.61 -7.33 -2.01
N PRO A 305 -7.18 -8.36 -2.64
CA PRO A 305 -8.09 -9.30 -1.95
C PRO A 305 -7.43 -10.06 -0.80
N THR A 306 -6.12 -10.31 -0.89
CA THR A 306 -5.37 -11.07 0.12
C THR A 306 -5.22 -10.33 1.45
N ILE A 307 -5.38 -9.01 1.48
CA ILE A 307 -5.35 -8.23 2.74
C ILE A 307 -6.49 -8.67 3.70
N LEU A 308 -7.62 -9.08 3.13
CA LEU A 308 -8.75 -9.65 3.86
C LEU A 308 -8.73 -11.18 3.87
N GLY A 309 -7.62 -11.82 3.46
CA GLY A 309 -7.48 -13.28 3.39
C GLY A 309 -8.28 -13.95 2.26
N PHE A 310 -8.85 -13.18 1.31
CA PHE A 310 -9.64 -13.74 0.22
C PHE A 310 -8.75 -14.24 -0.92
N THR A 311 -8.25 -15.45 -0.77
CA THR A 311 -7.63 -16.22 -1.86
C THR A 311 -8.63 -16.45 -3.01
N GLN A 312 -8.16 -16.90 -4.16
CA GLN A 312 -9.03 -17.22 -5.30
C GLN A 312 -10.16 -18.21 -4.93
N GLU A 313 -9.84 -19.20 -4.08
CA GLU A 313 -10.83 -20.15 -3.59
C GLU A 313 -11.89 -19.49 -2.69
N LYS A 314 -11.44 -18.65 -1.75
CA LYS A 314 -12.34 -17.91 -0.85
C LYS A 314 -13.22 -16.91 -1.60
N ARG A 315 -12.69 -16.25 -2.64
CA ARG A 315 -13.50 -15.39 -3.53
C ARG A 315 -14.60 -16.17 -4.26
N LYS A 316 -14.27 -17.36 -4.78
CA LYS A 316 -15.27 -18.26 -5.39
C LYS A 316 -16.33 -18.71 -4.37
N GLN A 317 -15.93 -18.98 -3.12
CA GLN A 317 -16.85 -19.35 -2.05
C GLN A 317 -17.80 -18.20 -1.67
N ALA A 318 -17.29 -16.98 -1.57
CA ALA A 318 -18.07 -15.77 -1.27
C ALA A 318 -19.00 -15.38 -2.42
N GLY A 319 -18.61 -15.66 -3.67
CA GLY A 319 -19.41 -15.40 -4.85
C GLY A 319 -19.84 -13.93 -4.98
N ARG A 320 -21.14 -13.66 -5.06
CA ARG A 320 -21.67 -12.30 -5.23
C ARG A 320 -21.48 -11.37 -4.04
N GLN A 321 -21.11 -11.89 -2.88
CA GLN A 321 -20.85 -11.14 -1.65
C GLN A 321 -19.39 -10.67 -1.55
N PHE A 322 -18.54 -11.01 -2.52
CA PHE A 322 -17.22 -10.44 -2.69
C PHE A 322 -17.19 -9.51 -3.91
N VAL A 323 -16.66 -8.31 -3.73
CA VAL A 323 -16.54 -7.29 -4.77
C VAL A 323 -15.10 -6.77 -4.78
N ASP A 324 -14.46 -6.87 -5.95
CA ASP A 324 -13.21 -6.17 -6.23
C ASP A 324 -13.49 -5.05 -7.24
N VAL A 325 -13.21 -3.82 -6.84
CA VAL A 325 -13.45 -2.63 -7.69
C VAL A 325 -12.24 -2.30 -8.59
N GLY A 326 -11.19 -3.12 -8.56
CA GLY A 326 -9.90 -2.78 -9.13
C GLY A 326 -9.14 -1.82 -8.22
N ILE A 327 -8.06 -1.21 -8.69
CA ILE A 327 -7.29 -0.24 -7.91
C ILE A 327 -8.05 1.11 -7.95
N ALA A 328 -9.10 1.22 -7.14
CA ALA A 328 -10.03 2.35 -7.11
C ALA A 328 -10.60 2.53 -5.69
N GLU A 329 -9.75 2.97 -4.77
CA GLU A 329 -10.05 3.10 -3.34
C GLU A 329 -11.22 4.06 -3.10
N GLU A 330 -11.29 5.16 -3.85
CA GLU A 330 -12.36 6.16 -3.79
C GLU A 330 -13.71 5.52 -4.13
N THR A 331 -13.73 4.72 -5.20
CA THR A 331 -14.92 3.95 -5.62
C THR A 331 -15.32 2.94 -4.55
N ALA A 332 -14.35 2.28 -3.89
CA ALA A 332 -14.65 1.31 -2.83
C ALA A 332 -15.41 1.94 -1.67
N VAL A 333 -15.01 3.12 -1.21
CA VAL A 333 -15.69 3.86 -0.12
C VAL A 333 -17.08 4.32 -0.56
N ALA A 334 -17.20 4.95 -1.73
CA ALA A 334 -18.49 5.39 -2.27
C ALA A 334 -19.46 4.21 -2.48
N LEU A 335 -18.96 3.08 -2.98
CA LEU A 335 -19.73 1.84 -3.13
C LEU A 335 -20.18 1.29 -1.78
N ALA A 336 -19.30 1.27 -0.77
CA ALA A 336 -19.64 0.84 0.59
C ALA A 336 -20.77 1.72 1.16
N SER A 337 -20.68 3.03 0.99
CA SER A 337 -21.74 3.96 1.38
C SER A 337 -23.08 3.64 0.68
N GLY A 338 -23.06 3.44 -0.63
CA GLY A 338 -24.24 3.07 -1.41
C GLY A 338 -24.86 1.74 -0.98
N ILE A 339 -24.04 0.71 -0.71
CA ILE A 339 -24.50 -0.59 -0.21
C ILE A 339 -25.15 -0.43 1.17
N ALA A 340 -24.50 0.30 2.09
CA ALA A 340 -25.03 0.56 3.42
C ALA A 340 -26.37 1.32 3.35
N LYS A 341 -26.47 2.34 2.52
CA LYS A 341 -27.71 3.10 2.27
C LYS A 341 -28.83 2.21 1.70
N GLY A 342 -28.46 1.22 0.91
CA GLY A 342 -29.37 0.21 0.36
C GLY A 342 -29.76 -0.91 1.35
N GLY A 343 -29.28 -0.87 2.59
CA GLY A 343 -29.57 -1.86 3.64
C GLY A 343 -28.63 -3.07 3.65
N GLY A 344 -27.52 -3.02 2.89
CA GLY A 344 -26.45 -4.01 2.95
C GLY A 344 -25.46 -3.71 4.09
N LYS A 345 -24.57 -4.66 4.35
CA LYS A 345 -23.54 -4.59 5.39
C LYS A 345 -22.15 -4.68 4.74
N PRO A 346 -21.61 -3.57 4.21
CA PRO A 346 -20.31 -3.58 3.54
C PRO A 346 -19.16 -3.61 4.54
N VAL A 347 -18.13 -4.39 4.21
CA VAL A 347 -16.83 -4.43 4.90
C VAL A 347 -15.75 -4.18 3.86
N TYR A 348 -15.06 -3.04 3.94
CA TYR A 348 -13.98 -2.65 3.06
C TYR A 348 -12.63 -2.83 3.77
N GLY A 349 -11.73 -3.63 3.18
CA GLY A 349 -10.36 -3.79 3.67
C GLY A 349 -9.37 -3.01 2.84
N VAL A 350 -8.47 -2.26 3.50
CA VAL A 350 -7.53 -1.38 2.83
C VAL A 350 -6.26 -1.18 3.64
N TYR A 351 -5.11 -1.03 2.96
CA TYR A 351 -3.87 -0.63 3.60
C TYR A 351 -3.94 0.81 4.12
N SER A 352 -3.36 1.06 5.27
CA SER A 352 -3.28 2.37 5.92
C SER A 352 -2.68 3.45 5.01
N SER A 353 -1.70 3.11 4.18
CA SER A 353 -1.14 4.03 3.19
C SER A 353 -2.07 4.30 2.01
N PHE A 354 -2.93 3.35 1.60
CA PHE A 354 -3.83 3.49 0.46
C PHE A 354 -5.13 4.19 0.82
N ILE A 355 -5.61 4.06 2.06
CA ILE A 355 -6.80 4.79 2.54
C ILE A 355 -6.62 6.32 2.45
N GLN A 356 -5.38 6.81 2.35
CA GLN A 356 -5.08 8.24 2.19
C GLN A 356 -5.79 8.86 0.98
N ARG A 357 -6.03 8.10 -0.09
CA ARG A 357 -6.76 8.56 -1.28
C ARG A 357 -8.23 8.81 -1.03
N THR A 358 -8.80 8.28 0.05
CA THR A 358 -10.24 8.22 0.29
C THR A 358 -10.73 9.20 1.35
N TYR A 359 -9.89 10.13 1.78
CA TYR A 359 -10.27 11.10 2.82
C TYR A 359 -11.55 11.86 2.46
N ASP A 360 -11.66 12.32 1.22
CA ASP A 360 -12.84 13.03 0.73
C ASP A 360 -14.08 12.11 0.73
N GLN A 361 -13.98 10.91 0.17
CA GLN A 361 -15.10 9.97 0.09
C GLN A 361 -15.55 9.48 1.47
N ILE A 362 -14.62 9.25 2.40
CA ILE A 362 -14.99 8.92 3.79
C ILE A 362 -15.72 10.09 4.42
N SER A 363 -15.23 11.32 4.22
CA SER A 363 -15.85 12.53 4.77
C SER A 363 -17.19 12.81 4.12
N GLN A 364 -17.25 12.92 2.79
CA GLN A 364 -18.40 13.41 2.03
C GLN A 364 -19.44 12.32 1.79
N ASP A 365 -19.00 11.18 1.22
CA ASP A 365 -19.94 10.15 0.75
C ASP A 365 -20.41 9.22 1.87
N LEU A 366 -19.61 9.09 2.95
CA LEU A 366 -19.88 8.14 4.02
C LEU A 366 -20.34 8.81 5.31
N CYS A 367 -19.53 9.75 5.86
CA CYS A 367 -19.73 10.26 7.21
C CYS A 367 -20.79 11.38 7.30
N ILE A 368 -20.94 12.24 6.30
CA ILE A 368 -22.00 13.28 6.29
C ILE A 368 -23.38 12.63 6.38
N ASP A 369 -23.59 11.52 5.68
CA ASP A 369 -24.86 10.76 5.71
C ASP A 369 -24.95 9.75 6.86
N GLY A 370 -23.85 9.48 7.56
CA GLY A 370 -23.78 8.52 8.65
C GLY A 370 -24.08 7.07 8.20
N ASN A 371 -23.72 6.70 6.97
CA ASN A 371 -24.03 5.37 6.43
C ASN A 371 -23.18 4.29 7.13
N PRO A 372 -23.79 3.23 7.67
CA PRO A 372 -23.09 2.23 8.48
C PRO A 372 -22.26 1.27 7.60
N ALA A 373 -21.02 1.64 7.33
CA ALA A 373 -20.04 0.81 6.67
C ALA A 373 -18.87 0.50 7.60
N THR A 374 -18.28 -0.67 7.47
CA THR A 374 -17.08 -1.07 8.20
C THR A 374 -15.85 -0.93 7.29
N ILE A 375 -14.80 -0.27 7.78
CA ILE A 375 -13.51 -0.15 7.11
C ILE A 375 -12.45 -0.81 8.00
N VAL A 376 -11.74 -1.81 7.48
CA VAL A 376 -10.63 -2.46 8.19
C VAL A 376 -9.32 -1.92 7.63
N VAL A 377 -8.55 -1.25 8.50
CA VAL A 377 -7.30 -0.55 8.15
C VAL A 377 -6.11 -1.40 8.56
N TYR A 378 -5.35 -1.87 7.56
CA TYR A 378 -4.22 -2.76 7.72
C TYR A 378 -2.89 -2.01 7.73
N THR A 379 -1.90 -2.54 8.43
CA THR A 379 -0.48 -2.13 8.41
C THR A 379 -0.18 -0.67 8.80
N GLY A 380 -1.08 -0.01 9.51
CA GLY A 380 -0.85 1.33 10.08
C GLY A 380 0.01 1.30 11.34
N SER A 381 1.25 0.83 11.25
CA SER A 381 2.11 0.54 12.39
C SER A 381 3.58 0.68 12.07
N VAL A 382 4.39 1.05 13.06
CA VAL A 382 5.87 1.00 12.97
C VAL A 382 6.39 -0.44 12.80
N PHE A 383 5.61 -1.44 13.19
CA PHE A 383 5.92 -2.87 13.01
C PHE A 383 5.41 -3.45 11.67
N GLY A 384 4.88 -2.61 10.79
CA GLY A 384 4.34 -3.02 9.50
C GLY A 384 5.37 -3.00 8.38
N MET A 385 4.96 -2.52 7.20
CA MET A 385 5.85 -2.30 6.07
C MET A 385 6.80 -1.13 6.38
N THR A 386 8.09 -1.31 6.09
CA THR A 386 9.12 -0.30 6.39
C THR A 386 9.48 0.59 5.21
N ASP A 387 8.94 0.34 4.03
CA ASP A 387 9.13 1.18 2.84
C ASP A 387 8.32 2.47 2.96
N VAL A 388 8.95 3.61 2.66
CA VAL A 388 8.35 4.94 2.82
C VAL A 388 7.03 5.13 2.08
N THR A 389 6.84 4.45 0.96
CA THR A 389 5.64 4.57 0.14
C THR A 389 4.47 3.72 0.65
N HIS A 390 4.73 2.71 1.48
CA HIS A 390 3.73 1.80 2.02
C HIS A 390 3.54 1.92 3.53
N LEU A 391 4.41 2.66 4.22
CA LEU A 391 4.34 2.92 5.65
C LEU A 391 3.20 3.90 5.98
N GLY A 392 2.13 3.41 6.56
CA GLY A 392 0.92 4.18 6.83
C GLY A 392 0.81 4.70 8.26
N LEU A 393 1.69 5.57 8.72
CA LEU A 393 1.71 6.11 10.10
C LEU A 393 0.83 7.35 10.32
N GLN A 394 0.13 7.83 9.29
CA GLN A 394 -0.68 9.06 9.33
C GLN A 394 -2.18 8.79 9.47
N ASP A 395 -2.61 7.54 9.55
CA ASP A 395 -4.01 7.15 9.62
C ASP A 395 -4.74 7.72 10.85
N ILE A 396 -4.07 7.71 12.03
CA ILE A 396 -4.65 8.26 13.27
C ILE A 396 -5.01 9.73 13.10
N PRO A 397 -4.08 10.66 12.82
CA PRO A 397 -4.42 12.08 12.67
C PRO A 397 -5.34 12.33 11.48
N MET A 398 -5.23 11.59 10.40
CA MET A 398 -6.03 11.78 9.19
C MET A 398 -7.50 11.39 9.43
N LEU A 399 -7.75 10.18 9.87
CA LEU A 399 -9.12 9.67 10.03
C LEU A 399 -9.82 10.22 11.27
N SER A 400 -9.08 10.45 12.35
CA SER A 400 -9.68 10.93 13.59
C SER A 400 -10.17 12.38 13.53
N ASN A 401 -9.89 13.12 12.45
CA ASN A 401 -10.43 14.46 12.21
C ASN A 401 -11.77 14.45 11.45
N ILE A 402 -12.23 13.31 10.95
CA ILE A 402 -13.49 13.22 10.19
C ILE A 402 -14.66 13.14 11.17
N PRO A 403 -15.59 14.12 11.17
CA PRO A 403 -16.76 14.07 12.02
C PRO A 403 -17.66 12.88 11.70
N GLY A 404 -18.19 12.22 12.74
CA GLY A 404 -19.11 11.10 12.57
C GLY A 404 -18.44 9.73 12.33
N LEU A 405 -17.14 9.68 12.07
CA LEU A 405 -16.40 8.42 11.98
C LEU A 405 -16.05 7.89 13.38
N VAL A 406 -16.41 6.66 13.67
CA VAL A 406 -15.87 5.92 14.81
C VAL A 406 -14.61 5.19 14.36
N TYR A 407 -13.48 5.39 15.04
CA TYR A 407 -12.22 4.73 14.70
C TYR A 407 -11.71 3.98 15.93
N LEU A 408 -11.63 2.64 15.82
CA LEU A 408 -11.30 1.70 16.89
C LEU A 408 -9.88 1.14 16.72
N ALA A 409 -9.26 0.78 17.83
CA ALA A 409 -7.94 0.13 17.87
C ALA A 409 -7.96 -1.04 18.88
N PRO A 410 -8.24 -2.27 18.44
CA PRO A 410 -8.13 -3.46 19.28
C PRO A 410 -6.67 -3.74 19.65
N THR A 411 -6.46 -4.50 20.71
CA THR A 411 -5.14 -4.96 21.15
C THR A 411 -4.95 -6.47 20.97
N THR A 412 -6.06 -7.21 20.85
CA THR A 412 -6.06 -8.67 20.69
C THR A 412 -6.97 -9.11 19.54
N LYS A 413 -6.81 -10.36 19.10
CA LYS A 413 -7.69 -11.03 18.14
C LYS A 413 -9.15 -11.03 18.58
N GLU A 414 -9.39 -11.32 19.86
CA GLU A 414 -10.73 -11.41 20.45
C GLU A 414 -11.42 -10.05 20.44
N GLU A 415 -10.72 -9.00 20.81
CA GLU A 415 -11.23 -7.62 20.75
C GLU A 415 -11.53 -7.22 19.30
N TYR A 416 -10.61 -7.52 18.38
CA TYR A 416 -10.82 -7.26 16.95
C TYR A 416 -12.08 -7.90 16.40
N LEU A 417 -12.24 -9.23 16.63
CA LEU A 417 -13.41 -9.95 16.13
C LEU A 417 -14.73 -9.46 16.77
N SER A 418 -14.69 -9.07 18.04
CA SER A 418 -15.84 -8.47 18.73
C SER A 418 -16.18 -7.09 18.16
N MET A 419 -15.20 -6.23 17.89
CA MET A 419 -15.39 -4.93 17.24
C MET A 419 -15.91 -5.09 15.81
N LEU A 420 -15.37 -6.04 15.05
CA LEU A 420 -15.80 -6.33 13.69
C LEU A 420 -17.25 -6.81 13.66
N ASP A 421 -17.63 -7.73 14.54
CA ASP A 421 -19.02 -8.22 14.61
C ASP A 421 -19.99 -7.09 14.97
N TRP A 422 -19.67 -6.28 15.98
CA TRP A 422 -20.48 -5.13 16.33
C TRP A 422 -20.57 -4.14 15.17
N SER A 423 -19.46 -3.81 14.52
CA SER A 423 -19.42 -2.86 13.40
C SER A 423 -20.28 -3.31 12.22
N VAL A 424 -20.29 -4.60 11.92
CA VAL A 424 -21.10 -5.19 10.83
C VAL A 424 -22.60 -5.23 11.18
N GLU A 425 -22.96 -5.37 12.47
CA GLU A 425 -24.36 -5.50 12.89
C GLU A 425 -25.04 -4.18 13.23
N GLN A 426 -24.30 -3.16 13.68
CA GLN A 426 -24.88 -1.85 13.97
C GLN A 426 -25.38 -1.15 12.69
N LYS A 427 -26.27 -0.13 12.84
CA LYS A 427 -26.96 0.51 11.72
C LYS A 427 -26.92 2.05 11.79
N GLU A 428 -26.03 2.60 12.59
CA GLU A 428 -26.11 4.00 12.97
C GLU A 428 -24.99 4.88 12.38
N MET A 429 -23.78 4.29 12.17
CA MET A 429 -22.62 5.12 11.85
C MET A 429 -21.52 4.33 11.10
N PRO A 430 -20.64 5.02 10.35
CA PRO A 430 -19.45 4.42 9.79
C PRO A 430 -18.41 4.10 10.88
N VAL A 431 -17.78 2.95 10.76
CA VAL A 431 -16.76 2.47 11.71
C VAL A 431 -15.50 2.06 10.95
N ALA A 432 -14.35 2.59 11.36
CA ALA A 432 -13.05 2.11 10.95
C ALA A 432 -12.39 1.33 12.11
N ILE A 433 -11.62 0.30 11.80
CA ILE A 433 -10.88 -0.51 12.78
C ILE A 433 -9.41 -0.55 12.33
N LYS A 434 -8.51 0.02 13.15
CA LYS A 434 -7.06 -0.03 12.95
C LYS A 434 -6.54 -1.33 13.53
N LEU A 435 -6.02 -2.20 12.67
CA LEU A 435 -5.41 -3.44 13.14
C LEU A 435 -4.08 -3.18 13.85
N PRO A 436 -3.77 -3.92 14.93
CA PRO A 436 -2.46 -3.88 15.56
C PRO A 436 -1.35 -4.27 14.58
N GLY A 437 -0.17 -3.67 14.75
CA GLY A 437 1.04 -4.09 14.05
C GLY A 437 1.77 -5.22 14.76
N GLY A 438 2.66 -5.88 14.02
CA GLY A 438 3.41 -7.03 14.51
C GLY A 438 2.60 -8.32 14.56
N ASP A 439 3.02 -9.26 15.40
CA ASP A 439 2.36 -10.55 15.55
C ASP A 439 0.97 -10.39 16.18
N MET A 440 0.02 -11.22 15.72
CA MET A 440 -1.33 -11.23 16.27
C MET A 440 -1.32 -11.80 17.70
N ILE A 441 -1.81 -11.00 18.64
CA ILE A 441 -1.94 -11.40 20.05
C ILE A 441 -3.32 -12.01 20.26
N SER A 442 -3.37 -13.19 20.87
CA SER A 442 -4.61 -13.85 21.32
C SER A 442 -4.46 -14.23 22.79
N ASP A 443 -5.40 -13.84 23.62
CA ASP A 443 -5.42 -14.16 25.07
C ASP A 443 -6.57 -15.08 25.47
N GLY A 444 -7.44 -15.42 24.51
CA GLY A 444 -8.58 -16.32 24.69
C GLY A 444 -9.68 -15.77 25.60
N ARG A 445 -9.66 -14.47 25.94
CA ARG A 445 -10.69 -13.86 26.79
C ARG A 445 -11.99 -13.64 26.02
N GLU A 446 -13.10 -13.90 26.69
CA GLU A 446 -14.41 -13.46 26.20
C GLU A 446 -14.53 -11.93 26.32
N VAL A 447 -14.80 -11.25 25.22
CA VAL A 447 -15.00 -9.80 25.20
C VAL A 447 -16.47 -9.49 25.49
N THR A 448 -16.73 -8.88 26.64
CA THR A 448 -18.09 -8.51 27.08
C THR A 448 -18.39 -7.02 26.94
N LYS A 449 -17.46 -6.25 26.38
CA LYS A 449 -17.60 -4.79 26.20
C LYS A 449 -18.70 -4.47 25.20
N ASP A 450 -19.56 -3.52 25.58
CA ASP A 450 -20.58 -2.94 24.70
C ASP A 450 -19.98 -1.79 23.89
N TRP A 451 -19.68 -2.04 22.64
CA TRP A 451 -19.07 -1.06 21.73
C TRP A 451 -20.02 0.08 21.34
N SER A 452 -21.34 -0.04 21.57
CA SER A 452 -22.29 1.04 21.33
C SER A 452 -22.17 2.20 22.32
N GLN A 453 -21.53 1.96 23.46
CA GLN A 453 -21.17 3.00 24.43
C GLN A 453 -19.86 3.67 23.98
N LEU A 454 -19.98 4.55 23.01
CA LEU A 454 -18.84 5.18 22.35
C LEU A 454 -17.92 5.91 23.33
N ASN A 455 -16.62 5.90 23.02
CA ASN A 455 -15.57 6.61 23.74
C ASN A 455 -15.41 6.21 25.21
N THR A 456 -15.85 5.01 25.59
CA THR A 456 -15.62 4.46 26.93
C THR A 456 -14.31 3.69 26.98
N TYR A 457 -13.41 4.10 27.88
CA TYR A 457 -12.13 3.45 28.09
C TYR A 457 -12.23 2.34 29.15
N GLU A 458 -11.27 1.43 29.16
CA GLU A 458 -11.18 0.37 30.17
C GLU A 458 -9.94 0.59 31.05
N VAL A 459 -10.17 0.65 32.37
CA VAL A 459 -9.08 0.59 33.35
C VAL A 459 -8.76 -0.86 33.62
N THR A 460 -7.68 -1.34 33.06
CA THR A 460 -7.25 -2.75 33.18
C THR A 460 -6.41 -3.01 34.43
N GLU A 461 -5.66 -2.00 34.87
CA GLU A 461 -4.97 -2.00 36.16
C GLU A 461 -5.25 -0.68 36.90
N LYS A 462 -5.63 -0.75 38.17
CA LYS A 462 -5.93 0.43 38.96
C LYS A 462 -4.79 0.75 39.91
N GLY A 463 -4.21 1.89 39.74
CA GLY A 463 -3.15 2.45 40.61
C GLY A 463 -3.44 3.91 40.97
N SER A 464 -2.37 4.69 41.11
CA SER A 464 -2.43 6.13 41.41
C SER A 464 -1.17 6.85 40.91
N LYS A 465 -1.19 8.18 40.96
CA LYS A 465 -0.11 9.09 40.53
C LYS A 465 0.11 9.14 39.03
N ILE A 466 0.37 7.99 38.38
CA ILE A 466 0.65 7.90 36.94
C ILE A 466 -0.43 7.06 36.28
N ALA A 467 -1.06 7.60 35.23
CA ALA A 467 -1.97 6.86 34.38
C ALA A 467 -1.31 6.64 32.99
N LEU A 468 -1.21 5.39 32.57
CA LEU A 468 -0.66 4.97 31.28
C LEU A 468 -1.82 4.62 30.34
N ILE A 469 -1.95 5.35 29.23
CA ILE A 469 -3.01 5.14 28.24
C ILE A 469 -2.35 4.61 26.97
N GLY A 470 -2.41 3.29 26.73
CA GLY A 470 -1.79 2.64 25.59
C GLY A 470 -2.81 2.33 24.49
N LEU A 471 -2.64 2.93 23.32
CA LEU A 471 -3.56 2.77 22.19
C LEU A 471 -3.12 1.61 21.27
N GLY A 472 -4.02 0.65 21.05
CA GLY A 472 -3.82 -0.44 20.10
C GLY A 472 -2.52 -1.20 20.33
N THR A 473 -1.64 -1.24 19.33
CA THR A 473 -0.32 -1.90 19.39
C THR A 473 0.49 -1.52 20.64
N PHE A 474 0.47 -0.23 21.04
CA PHE A 474 1.26 0.23 22.18
C PHE A 474 0.59 0.08 23.55
N TYR A 475 -0.53 -0.62 23.61
CA TYR A 475 -1.06 -1.07 24.90
C TYR A 475 -0.09 -2.03 25.62
N SER A 476 0.59 -2.91 24.87
CA SER A 476 1.64 -3.78 25.43
C SER A 476 2.82 -2.99 26.02
N LEU A 477 3.19 -1.86 25.41
CA LEU A 477 4.23 -0.98 25.94
C LEU A 477 3.76 -0.29 27.23
N ALA A 478 2.48 0.05 27.36
CA ALA A 478 1.91 0.57 28.61
C ALA A 478 2.01 -0.45 29.75
N LEU A 479 1.69 -1.72 29.49
CA LEU A 479 1.85 -2.81 30.47
C LEU A 479 3.31 -2.99 30.89
N GLN A 480 4.25 -3.03 29.95
CA GLN A 480 5.68 -3.14 30.26
C GLN A 480 6.19 -1.94 31.09
N THR A 481 5.69 -0.75 30.78
CA THR A 481 6.03 0.47 31.54
C THR A 481 5.48 0.40 32.96
N ALA A 482 4.24 -0.09 33.15
CA ALA A 482 3.64 -0.30 34.47
C ALA A 482 4.44 -1.28 35.32
N GLU A 483 4.85 -2.43 34.74
CA GLU A 483 5.71 -3.40 35.43
C GLU A 483 7.05 -2.81 35.88
N MET A 484 7.65 -1.93 35.08
CA MET A 484 8.90 -1.26 35.45
C MET A 484 8.69 -0.20 36.54
N LEU A 485 7.59 0.53 36.52
CA LEU A 485 7.19 1.47 37.59
C LEU A 485 6.94 0.73 38.91
N GLU A 486 6.26 -0.41 38.86
CA GLU A 486 6.01 -1.27 40.04
C GLU A 486 7.32 -1.70 40.73
N LYS A 487 8.35 -2.07 39.95
CA LYS A 487 9.69 -2.37 40.49
C LYS A 487 10.35 -1.19 41.19
N LYS A 488 9.87 0.03 40.93
CA LYS A 488 10.30 1.28 41.60
C LYS A 488 9.33 1.72 42.73
N GLY A 489 8.33 0.91 43.03
CA GLY A 489 7.35 1.15 44.09
C GLY A 489 6.21 2.09 43.68
N ILE A 490 5.97 2.27 42.37
CA ILE A 490 4.89 3.09 41.84
C ILE A 490 3.88 2.17 41.14
N HIS A 491 2.69 2.05 41.72
CA HIS A 491 1.60 1.28 41.15
C HIS A 491 0.79 2.20 40.22
N ALA A 492 1.05 2.13 38.92
CA ALA A 492 0.42 2.99 37.92
C ALA A 492 -0.97 2.46 37.52
N THR A 493 -1.87 3.33 37.08
CA THR A 493 -3.11 2.95 36.41
C THR A 493 -2.80 2.63 34.94
N VAL A 494 -3.30 1.50 34.41
CA VAL A 494 -3.20 1.16 32.98
C VAL A 494 -4.59 1.21 32.36
N ILE A 495 -4.69 1.90 31.20
CA ILE A 495 -5.94 2.16 30.50
C ILE A 495 -5.81 1.72 29.05
N ASN A 496 -6.79 0.93 28.59
CA ASN A 496 -6.99 0.64 27.17
C ASN A 496 -8.09 1.56 26.63
N PRO A 497 -7.78 2.53 25.77
CA PRO A 497 -8.77 3.49 25.29
C PRO A 497 -9.70 2.92 24.20
N TYR A 498 -9.25 1.95 23.40
CA TYR A 498 -9.97 1.37 22.25
C TYR A 498 -10.37 2.37 21.15
N TYR A 499 -10.78 3.58 21.49
CA TYR A 499 -11.32 4.60 20.58
C TYR A 499 -10.25 5.64 20.25
N ILE A 500 -9.99 5.82 18.97
CA ILE A 500 -9.05 6.84 18.46
C ILE A 500 -9.76 8.19 18.32
N THR A 501 -11.03 8.19 17.92
CA THR A 501 -11.79 9.39 17.53
C THR A 501 -12.33 10.21 18.70
N GLY A 502 -12.59 9.61 19.85
CA GLY A 502 -13.19 10.31 20.98
C GLY A 502 -12.45 10.11 22.30
N LEU A 503 -12.87 10.83 23.33
CA LEU A 503 -12.30 10.82 24.68
C LEU A 503 -13.34 10.34 25.70
N ASP A 504 -12.92 9.52 26.65
CA ASP A 504 -13.67 9.27 27.88
C ASP A 504 -13.43 10.42 28.86
N GLU A 505 -14.10 11.55 28.61
CA GLU A 505 -13.95 12.74 29.45
C GLU A 505 -14.31 12.47 30.92
N GLY A 506 -15.27 11.54 31.16
CA GLY A 506 -15.68 11.16 32.51
C GLY A 506 -14.60 10.42 33.28
N LEU A 507 -13.86 9.51 32.61
CA LEU A 507 -12.70 8.83 33.21
C LEU A 507 -11.53 9.80 33.38
N LEU A 508 -11.22 10.59 32.34
CA LEU A 508 -10.10 11.54 32.36
C LEU A 508 -10.29 12.59 33.49
N GLU A 509 -11.53 13.04 33.73
CA GLU A 509 -11.82 13.95 34.85
C GLU A 509 -11.58 13.27 36.20
N LYS A 510 -11.98 12.01 36.36
CA LYS A 510 -11.77 11.24 37.60
C LYS A 510 -10.31 11.03 37.94
N LEU A 511 -9.43 10.87 36.91
CA LEU A 511 -8.00 10.72 37.15
C LEU A 511 -7.38 11.89 37.91
N LYS A 512 -7.90 13.10 37.78
CA LYS A 512 -7.41 14.31 38.50
C LYS A 512 -7.48 14.17 40.04
N ALA A 513 -8.24 13.24 40.56
CA ALA A 513 -8.42 13.07 42.01
C ALA A 513 -7.21 12.44 42.72
N ASP A 514 -6.50 11.53 42.00
CA ASP A 514 -5.43 10.72 42.59
C ASP A 514 -4.22 10.50 41.65
N HIS A 515 -4.22 11.18 40.46
CA HIS A 515 -3.11 11.19 39.51
C HIS A 515 -2.62 12.62 39.27
N ASP A 516 -1.33 12.78 39.05
CA ASP A 516 -0.70 14.04 38.65
C ASP A 516 -0.07 13.95 37.24
N THR A 517 0.04 12.75 36.70
CA THR A 517 0.73 12.47 35.43
C THR A 517 -0.09 11.51 34.56
N VAL A 518 -0.26 11.87 33.31
CA VAL A 518 -0.86 11.03 32.25
C VAL A 518 0.18 10.81 31.16
N VAL A 519 0.35 9.56 30.77
CA VAL A 519 1.24 9.14 29.68
C VAL A 519 0.38 8.52 28.59
N THR A 520 0.51 8.99 27.36
CA THR A 520 -0.17 8.40 26.19
C THR A 520 0.83 7.75 25.25
N LEU A 521 0.47 6.59 24.72
CA LEU A 521 1.30 5.80 23.83
C LEU A 521 0.49 5.45 22.58
N GLU A 522 0.95 5.89 21.40
CA GLU A 522 0.26 5.66 20.13
C GLU A 522 1.21 5.23 19.01
N ASP A 523 0.77 4.23 18.23
CA ASP A 523 1.49 3.72 17.05
C ASP A 523 1.12 4.55 15.82
N GLY A 524 1.69 5.73 15.72
CA GLY A 524 1.47 6.73 14.69
C GLY A 524 2.25 8.00 14.99
N ILE A 525 2.18 8.98 14.08
CA ILE A 525 2.80 10.29 14.30
C ILE A 525 2.07 11.09 15.38
N LEU A 526 2.82 11.73 16.26
CA LEU A 526 2.24 12.53 17.37
C LEU A 526 1.42 13.73 16.90
N ASN A 527 1.86 14.40 15.83
CA ASN A 527 1.20 15.61 15.34
C ASN A 527 -0.24 15.33 14.86
N GLY A 528 -1.21 15.91 15.53
CA GLY A 528 -2.63 15.66 15.30
C GLY A 528 -3.13 14.30 15.81
N GLY A 529 -2.30 13.57 16.55
CA GLY A 529 -2.56 12.22 17.03
C GLY A 529 -3.49 12.15 18.24
N PHE A 530 -3.58 10.94 18.79
CA PHE A 530 -4.43 10.64 19.96
C PHE A 530 -3.94 11.36 21.22
N GLY A 531 -2.62 11.34 21.47
CA GLY A 531 -2.04 11.97 22.66
C GLY A 531 -2.26 13.49 22.73
N GLU A 532 -2.24 14.19 21.58
CA GLU A 532 -2.52 15.63 21.56
C GLU A 532 -3.96 15.96 21.97
N LYS A 533 -4.93 15.09 21.71
CA LYS A 533 -6.32 15.25 22.17
C LYS A 533 -6.41 15.15 23.69
N ILE A 534 -5.69 14.20 24.30
CA ILE A 534 -5.57 14.05 25.75
C ILE A 534 -4.88 15.27 26.36
N ALA A 535 -3.77 15.73 25.77
CA ALA A 535 -3.06 16.92 26.22
C ALA A 535 -3.96 18.17 26.17
N ARG A 536 -4.76 18.33 25.11
CA ARG A 536 -5.74 19.43 25.00
C ARG A 536 -6.81 19.36 26.09
N PHE A 537 -7.28 18.16 26.44
CA PHE A 537 -8.26 17.99 27.53
C PHE A 537 -7.71 18.51 28.86
N TYR A 538 -6.44 18.19 29.16
CA TYR A 538 -5.80 18.57 30.41
C TYR A 538 -5.15 19.97 30.39
N GLY A 539 -5.13 20.68 29.26
CA GLY A 539 -4.36 21.92 29.07
C GLY A 539 -4.63 23.07 30.02
N SER A 540 -5.78 23.06 30.72
CA SER A 540 -6.14 24.06 31.76
C SER A 540 -6.04 23.52 33.19
N SER A 541 -5.41 22.33 33.38
CA SER A 541 -5.26 21.69 34.69
C SER A 541 -3.76 21.58 35.09
N ASP A 542 -3.51 21.18 36.33
CA ASP A 542 -2.15 20.90 36.82
C ASP A 542 -1.62 19.53 36.41
N MET A 543 -2.40 18.76 35.64
CA MET A 543 -2.00 17.43 35.15
C MET A 543 -0.83 17.54 34.17
N LYS A 544 0.26 16.80 34.43
CA LYS A 544 1.34 16.64 33.47
C LYS A 544 0.96 15.60 32.43
N VAL A 545 1.14 15.92 31.16
CA VAL A 545 0.85 14.99 30.07
C VAL A 545 2.11 14.74 29.25
N TYR A 546 2.49 13.48 29.14
CA TYR A 546 3.58 13.00 28.28
C TYR A 546 3.00 12.22 27.13
N ASN A 547 3.26 12.65 25.90
CA ASN A 547 2.79 11.97 24.70
C ASN A 547 3.96 11.27 24.01
N TYR A 548 3.82 9.97 23.79
CA TYR A 548 4.77 9.14 23.08
C TYR A 548 4.15 8.56 21.81
N GLY A 549 4.86 8.73 20.72
CA GLY A 549 4.53 8.29 19.37
C GLY A 549 5.67 8.70 18.44
N LEU A 550 5.48 8.57 17.15
CA LEU A 550 6.53 8.82 16.17
C LEU A 550 6.64 10.31 15.80
N LYS A 551 7.83 10.74 15.43
CA LYS A 551 8.07 12.07 14.85
C LYS A 551 7.36 12.19 13.50
N LYS A 552 7.05 13.44 13.13
CA LYS A 552 6.47 13.77 11.82
C LYS A 552 7.58 13.79 10.75
N GLU A 553 7.95 12.62 10.28
CA GLU A 553 8.96 12.44 9.24
C GLU A 553 8.63 11.24 8.34
N PHE A 554 9.25 11.18 7.18
CA PHE A 554 9.17 10.02 6.28
C PHE A 554 10.29 9.05 6.65
N LEU A 555 9.91 7.93 7.27
CA LEU A 555 10.82 6.82 7.55
C LEU A 555 10.93 5.93 6.31
N ASP A 556 12.10 5.34 6.08
CA ASP A 556 12.34 4.41 4.98
C ASP A 556 13.34 3.32 5.39
N ARG A 557 12.95 2.05 5.24
CA ARG A 557 13.80 0.87 5.46
C ARG A 557 14.61 0.94 6.76
N TYR A 558 13.92 1.09 7.86
CA TYR A 558 14.49 1.32 9.17
C TYR A 558 14.57 0.05 10.03
N ASP A 559 15.46 0.05 11.02
CA ASP A 559 15.38 -0.88 12.14
C ASP A 559 14.33 -0.38 13.14
N VAL A 560 13.34 -1.22 13.42
CA VAL A 560 12.22 -0.87 14.30
C VAL A 560 12.71 -0.52 15.71
N ASN A 561 13.70 -1.25 16.25
CA ASN A 561 14.21 -1.01 17.61
C ASN A 561 14.96 0.31 17.70
N GLU A 562 15.66 0.71 16.63
CA GLU A 562 16.33 2.01 16.57
C GLU A 562 15.28 3.14 16.54
N VAL A 563 14.26 3.03 15.68
CA VAL A 563 13.18 4.03 15.62
C VAL A 563 12.45 4.14 16.95
N LEU A 564 12.14 3.03 17.61
CA LEU A 564 11.52 3.06 18.94
C LEU A 564 12.38 3.80 19.96
N LYS A 565 13.69 3.54 20.00
CA LYS A 565 14.63 4.23 20.90
C LYS A 565 14.74 5.73 20.61
N GLU A 566 14.84 6.12 19.33
CA GLU A 566 14.95 7.52 18.91
C GLU A 566 13.69 8.35 19.22
N ASN A 567 12.56 7.67 19.34
CA ASN A 567 11.26 8.27 19.68
C ASN A 567 10.90 8.08 21.17
N HIS A 568 11.80 7.61 22.04
CA HIS A 568 11.56 7.31 23.44
C HIS A 568 10.41 6.30 23.68
N LEU A 569 10.22 5.37 22.75
CA LEU A 569 9.18 4.35 22.76
C LEU A 569 9.68 3.01 23.37
N THR A 570 10.47 3.09 24.43
CA THR A 570 10.84 1.94 25.26
C THR A 570 10.39 2.16 26.70
N ALA A 571 9.98 1.09 27.37
CA ALA A 571 9.50 1.18 28.75
C ALA A 571 10.53 1.82 29.71
N GLU A 572 11.82 1.54 29.50
CA GLU A 572 12.92 2.14 30.29
C GLU A 572 13.01 3.66 30.12
N GLN A 573 12.95 4.14 28.86
CA GLN A 573 13.02 5.58 28.58
C GLN A 573 11.79 6.31 29.15
N ILE A 574 10.59 5.75 28.94
CA ILE A 574 9.35 6.33 29.46
C ILE A 574 9.40 6.44 30.98
N VAL A 575 9.82 5.39 31.67
CA VAL A 575 9.97 5.41 33.15
C VAL A 575 10.97 6.47 33.60
N ASN A 576 12.10 6.64 32.90
CA ASN A 576 13.10 7.65 33.23
C ASN A 576 12.59 9.08 32.97
N ASP A 577 11.77 9.27 31.94
CA ASP A 577 11.23 10.60 31.59
C ASP A 577 10.14 11.07 32.57
N VAL A 578 9.38 10.14 33.16
CA VAL A 578 8.22 10.48 34.04
C VAL A 578 8.58 10.52 35.53
N LEU A 579 9.74 10.01 35.94
CA LEU A 579 10.25 10.04 37.32
C LEU A 579 11.18 11.22 37.57
#